data_7c4032566b489e36111c39cd2573154a
#
_entry.id   7c4032566b489e36111c39cd2573154a
#
_cell.length_a   1.000
_cell.length_b   1.000
_cell.length_c   1.000
_cell.angle_alpha   90.00
_cell.angle_beta   90.00
_cell.angle_gamma   90.00
#
_symmetry.space_group_name_H-M   'P 1'
#
loop_
_entity.id
_entity.type
_entity.pdbx_description
1 polymer ?
#
loop_
_entity_poly.entity_id
_entity_poly.type
_entity_poly.pdbx_seq_one_letter_code
_entity_poly.pdbx_strand_id
1 'polypeptide(L)'
;MNEDFKQKLLIVKTPEEVLSLIDNQEAEKLKEESIEEEEIVEKKDSKGLVLAVTACPTGIAHTYMAADALKNKAKEMGVDIKVETNGATGVKNRLTDDEIERASGIIVAADKQVEMERFNGKKVVIVPVVQGIKKPEELINQALNGEAPIYNHTGGSKSTTTSERTGFYKHLMSGISNMLPFIV
;
A
#
# COMPACT_ATOMS: atom_id res chain seq x y z
N MET A 1 17.65 8.23 17.04
CA MET A 1 18.00 9.66 16.92
C MET A 1 19.49 9.75 17.15
N ASN A 2 20.26 10.19 16.15
CA ASN A 2 21.73 10.12 16.13
C ASN A 2 22.31 11.10 17.17
N GLU A 3 23.23 10.65 18.02
CA GLU A 3 23.85 11.48 19.07
C GLU A 3 24.66 12.65 18.49
N ASP A 4 25.28 12.45 17.30
CA ASP A 4 26.02 13.50 16.59
C ASP A 4 25.11 14.65 16.13
N PHE A 5 23.86 14.34 15.76
CA PHE A 5 22.87 15.34 15.38
C PHE A 5 22.44 16.21 16.57
N LYS A 6 22.26 15.60 17.74
CA LYS A 6 21.95 16.34 18.97
C LYS A 6 23.07 17.30 19.35
N GLN A 7 24.32 16.87 19.22
CA GLN A 7 25.46 17.71 19.55
C GLN A 7 25.60 18.88 18.56
N LYS A 8 25.38 18.64 17.28
CA LYS A 8 25.37 19.71 16.26
C LYS A 8 24.25 20.72 16.51
N LEU A 9 23.06 20.27 16.90
CA LEU A 9 21.91 21.13 17.19
C LEU A 9 22.15 22.06 18.41
N LEU A 10 22.94 21.61 19.38
CA LEU A 10 23.27 22.39 20.59
C LEU A 10 24.31 23.48 20.32
N ILE A 11 25.08 23.39 19.26
CA ILE A 11 26.17 24.32 18.91
C ILE A 11 25.69 25.45 18.00
N VAL A 12 24.59 25.22 17.28
CA VAL A 12 24.03 26.17 16.30
C VAL A 12 23.37 27.36 17.00
N LYS A 13 23.73 28.57 16.58
CA LYS A 13 23.26 29.83 17.17
C LYS A 13 22.28 30.62 16.28
N THR A 14 22.11 30.22 15.05
CA THR A 14 21.25 30.92 14.08
C THR A 14 20.13 30.03 13.55
N PRO A 15 18.91 30.55 13.34
CA PRO A 15 17.80 29.79 12.82
C PRO A 15 18.07 29.20 11.41
N GLU A 16 18.87 29.88 10.62
CA GLU A 16 19.21 29.48 9.22
C GLU A 16 20.11 28.24 9.21
N GLU A 17 21.03 28.14 10.16
CA GLU A 17 21.88 26.95 10.33
C GLU A 17 21.08 25.73 10.82
N VAL A 18 20.06 25.94 11.66
CA VAL A 18 19.14 24.88 12.09
C VAL A 18 18.37 24.31 10.90
N LEU A 19 17.83 25.17 10.04
CA LEU A 19 17.10 24.73 8.86
C LEU A 19 18.00 23.93 7.91
N SER A 20 19.22 24.39 7.66
CA SER A 20 20.15 23.66 6.77
C SER A 20 20.60 22.32 7.36
N LEU A 21 20.68 22.18 8.68
CA LEU A 21 20.94 20.88 9.33
C LEU A 21 19.76 19.92 9.21
N ILE A 22 18.54 20.42 9.30
CA ILE A 22 17.32 19.62 9.12
C ILE A 22 17.20 19.16 7.66
N ASP A 23 17.36 20.08 6.70
CA ASP A 23 17.29 19.78 5.26
C ASP A 23 18.35 18.75 4.85
N ASN A 24 19.58 18.85 5.39
CA ASN A 24 20.62 17.86 5.15
C ASN A 24 20.29 16.47 5.73
N GLN A 25 19.71 16.42 6.93
CA GLN A 25 19.29 15.16 7.54
C GLN A 25 18.12 14.49 6.80
N GLU A 26 17.18 15.28 6.30
CA GLU A 26 16.10 14.77 5.45
C GLU A 26 16.65 14.27 4.10
N ALA A 27 17.60 14.99 3.51
CA ALA A 27 18.24 14.58 2.27
C ALA A 27 19.12 13.32 2.43
N GLU A 28 19.79 13.16 3.58
CA GLU A 28 20.55 11.93 3.90
C GLU A 28 19.61 10.74 4.12
N LYS A 29 18.51 10.91 4.86
CA LYS A 29 17.52 9.84 5.05
C LYS A 29 16.85 9.43 3.74
N LEU A 30 16.50 10.38 2.88
CA LEU A 30 15.94 10.10 1.57
C LEU A 30 16.94 9.37 0.65
N LYS A 31 18.24 9.64 0.80
CA LYS A 31 19.30 8.91 0.09
C LYS A 31 19.52 7.52 0.66
N GLU A 32 19.52 7.35 1.99
CA GLU A 32 19.62 6.05 2.63
C GLU A 32 18.42 5.16 2.27
N GLU A 33 17.20 5.69 2.31
CA GLU A 33 16.00 4.98 1.87
C GLU A 33 16.05 4.60 0.38
N SER A 34 16.57 5.48 -0.50
CA SER A 34 16.69 5.18 -1.92
C SER A 34 17.81 4.16 -2.23
N ILE A 35 18.90 4.16 -1.44
CA ILE A 35 19.99 3.19 -1.60
C ILE A 35 19.57 1.80 -1.08
N GLU A 36 18.82 1.74 0.04
CA GLU A 36 18.26 0.47 0.53
C GLU A 36 17.24 -0.11 -0.47
N GLU A 37 16.51 0.72 -1.21
CA GLU A 37 15.58 0.28 -2.24
C GLU A 37 16.29 -0.21 -3.51
N GLU A 38 17.41 0.39 -3.92
CA GLU A 38 18.21 -0.07 -5.07
C GLU A 38 18.99 -1.36 -4.76
N GLU A 39 19.47 -1.57 -3.53
CA GLU A 39 20.15 -2.82 -3.14
C GLU A 39 19.20 -4.04 -3.08
N ILE A 40 17.91 -3.85 -2.88
CA ILE A 40 16.90 -4.92 -2.86
C ILE A 40 16.72 -5.54 -4.26
N VAL A 41 16.95 -4.77 -5.32
CA VAL A 41 16.76 -5.24 -6.71
C VAL A 41 17.87 -6.20 -7.19
N GLU A 42 19.06 -6.19 -6.58
CA GLU A 42 20.19 -7.01 -7.02
C GLU A 42 20.42 -8.33 -6.26
N LYS A 43 19.72 -8.59 -5.15
CA LYS A 43 19.90 -9.87 -4.42
C LYS A 43 19.12 -11.01 -5.06
N LYS A 44 19.86 -11.83 -5.77
CA LYS A 44 19.42 -12.97 -6.61
C LYS A 44 18.91 -14.21 -5.86
N ASP A 45 18.75 -14.22 -4.54
CA ASP A 45 18.34 -15.39 -3.73
C ASP A 45 17.15 -15.14 -2.79
N SER A 46 16.25 -14.23 -3.16
CA SER A 46 15.03 -13.99 -2.38
C SER A 46 13.93 -14.99 -2.73
N LYS A 47 13.11 -15.33 -1.76
CA LYS A 47 11.95 -16.25 -1.88
C LYS A 47 10.87 -15.77 -2.87
N GLY A 48 11.08 -14.68 -3.57
CA GLY A 48 10.19 -14.06 -4.53
C GLY A 48 9.98 -12.57 -4.24
N LEU A 49 9.72 -11.80 -5.29
CA LEU A 49 9.42 -10.37 -5.20
C LEU A 49 7.92 -10.18 -4.94
N VAL A 50 7.57 -9.57 -3.82
CA VAL A 50 6.22 -9.14 -3.50
C VAL A 50 6.11 -7.64 -3.73
N LEU A 51 5.04 -7.21 -4.39
CA LEU A 51 4.74 -5.79 -4.53
C LEU A 51 3.57 -5.42 -3.64
N ALA A 52 3.56 -4.19 -3.13
CA ALA A 52 2.45 -3.70 -2.35
C ALA A 52 2.08 -2.26 -2.74
N VAL A 53 0.80 -1.94 -2.62
CA VAL A 53 0.26 -0.58 -2.76
C VAL A 53 -0.53 -0.26 -1.50
N THR A 54 -0.18 0.83 -0.84
CA THR A 54 -0.90 1.31 0.34
C THR A 54 -1.57 2.65 0.07
N ALA A 55 -2.84 2.78 0.44
CA ALA A 55 -3.59 4.01 0.24
C ALA A 55 -4.71 4.18 1.27
N CYS A 56 -4.91 5.40 1.78
CA CYS A 56 -6.08 5.73 2.60
C CYS A 56 -6.68 7.06 2.15
N PRO A 57 -7.97 7.34 2.47
CA PRO A 57 -8.64 8.58 2.06
C PRO A 57 -7.92 9.84 2.55
N THR A 58 -7.42 9.85 3.78
CA THR A 58 -6.64 10.97 4.33
C THR A 58 -5.21 11.00 3.82
N GLY A 59 -4.68 9.85 3.36
CA GLY A 59 -3.35 9.73 2.76
C GLY A 59 -2.18 10.02 3.71
N ILE A 60 -2.37 9.97 5.03
CA ILE A 60 -1.35 10.36 6.01
C ILE A 60 -0.89 9.15 6.83
N ALA A 61 -1.49 8.92 8.01
CA ALA A 61 -0.94 7.96 8.96
C ALA A 61 -1.05 6.49 8.49
N HIS A 62 -2.25 6.02 8.15
CA HIS A 62 -2.49 4.61 7.84
C HIS A 62 -1.73 4.13 6.60
N THR A 63 -1.56 5.00 5.60
CA THR A 63 -0.80 4.67 4.38
C THR A 63 0.64 4.30 4.71
N TYR A 64 1.33 5.14 5.50
CA TYR A 64 2.72 4.91 5.88
C TYR A 64 2.86 3.79 6.91
N MET A 65 1.97 3.71 7.89
CA MET A 65 1.98 2.62 8.88
C MET A 65 1.82 1.24 8.22
N ALA A 66 0.96 1.12 7.22
CA ALA A 66 0.80 -0.13 6.48
C ALA A 66 2.05 -0.45 5.64
N ALA A 67 2.65 0.55 5.01
CA ALA A 67 3.88 0.37 4.25
C ALA A 67 5.03 -0.10 5.14
N ASP A 68 5.23 0.52 6.30
CA ASP A 68 6.27 0.15 7.25
C ASP A 68 6.03 -1.24 7.85
N ALA A 69 4.79 -1.56 8.20
CA ALA A 69 4.44 -2.89 8.72
C ALA A 69 4.74 -4.00 7.70
N LEU A 70 4.40 -3.79 6.42
CA LEU A 70 4.69 -4.72 5.34
C LEU A 70 6.19 -4.85 5.08
N LYS A 71 6.94 -3.73 5.01
CA LYS A 71 8.40 -3.73 4.81
C LYS A 71 9.12 -4.47 5.95
N ASN A 72 8.80 -4.14 7.20
CA ASN A 72 9.42 -4.76 8.37
C ASN A 72 9.17 -6.26 8.41
N LYS A 73 7.92 -6.66 8.16
CA LYS A 73 7.56 -8.08 8.18
C LYS A 73 8.20 -8.87 7.05
N ALA A 74 8.26 -8.31 5.85
CA ALA A 74 8.96 -8.92 4.73
C ALA A 74 10.45 -9.11 5.02
N LYS A 75 11.11 -8.12 5.63
CA LYS A 75 12.50 -8.21 6.08
C LYS A 75 12.72 -9.34 7.08
N GLU A 76 11.83 -9.50 8.06
CA GLU A 76 11.85 -10.62 9.01
C GLU A 76 11.69 -11.98 8.32
N MET A 77 10.88 -12.05 7.29
CA MET A 77 10.60 -13.29 6.54
C MET A 77 11.66 -13.60 5.46
N GLY A 78 12.58 -12.68 5.18
CA GLY A 78 13.57 -12.79 4.10
C GLY A 78 12.93 -12.74 2.70
N VAL A 79 11.89 -11.90 2.54
CA VAL A 79 11.14 -11.69 1.30
C VAL A 79 11.43 -10.29 0.78
N ASP A 80 11.74 -10.19 -0.51
CA ASP A 80 11.88 -8.88 -1.14
C ASP A 80 10.51 -8.24 -1.35
N ILE A 81 10.34 -7.02 -0.85
CA ILE A 81 9.09 -6.28 -1.01
C ILE A 81 9.36 -4.84 -1.45
N LYS A 82 8.64 -4.39 -2.45
CA LYS A 82 8.56 -2.97 -2.81
C LYS A 82 7.16 -2.44 -2.53
N VAL A 83 7.08 -1.32 -1.81
CA VAL A 83 5.80 -0.73 -1.40
C VAL A 83 5.63 0.65 -2.01
N GLU A 84 4.63 0.79 -2.87
CA GLU A 84 4.14 2.06 -3.37
C GLU A 84 3.17 2.66 -2.35
N THR A 85 3.38 3.94 -2.00
CA THR A 85 2.51 4.67 -1.08
C THR A 85 1.75 5.76 -1.80
N ASN A 86 0.42 5.70 -1.77
CA ASN A 86 -0.49 6.73 -2.29
C ASN A 86 -0.96 7.64 -1.15
N GLY A 87 -0.04 8.51 -0.71
CA GLY A 87 -0.26 9.43 0.40
C GLY A 87 -0.91 10.76 0.00
N ALA A 88 -1.00 11.70 0.96
CA ALA A 88 -1.49 13.06 0.72
C ALA A 88 -0.55 13.88 -0.17
N THR A 89 0.75 13.58 -0.14
CA THR A 89 1.79 14.24 -0.96
C THR A 89 1.93 13.62 -2.35
N GLY A 90 1.04 12.71 -2.74
CA GLY A 90 1.08 11.99 -4.01
C GLY A 90 1.56 10.56 -3.90
N VAL A 91 1.95 10.00 -5.05
CA VAL A 91 2.47 8.63 -5.16
C VAL A 91 3.97 8.66 -4.95
N LYS A 92 4.47 7.86 -4.01
CA LYS A 92 5.90 7.62 -3.81
C LYS A 92 6.22 6.15 -4.12
N ASN A 93 7.45 5.91 -4.58
CA ASN A 93 7.95 4.57 -4.91
C ASN A 93 7.05 3.83 -5.91
N ARG A 94 6.67 4.51 -6.99
CA ARG A 94 5.76 3.95 -7.99
C ARG A 94 6.33 2.63 -8.54
N LEU A 95 5.49 1.62 -8.59
CA LEU A 95 5.81 0.33 -9.16
C LEU A 95 5.92 0.45 -10.69
N THR A 96 6.97 -0.12 -11.26
CA THR A 96 7.19 -0.17 -12.71
C THR A 96 6.51 -1.40 -13.31
N ASP A 97 6.26 -1.37 -14.62
CA ASP A 97 5.65 -2.49 -15.32
C ASP A 97 6.55 -3.74 -15.29
N ASP A 98 7.87 -3.58 -15.39
CA ASP A 98 8.84 -4.67 -15.26
C ASP A 98 8.80 -5.34 -13.87
N GLU A 99 8.65 -4.55 -12.80
CA GLU A 99 8.50 -5.08 -11.44
C GLU A 99 7.18 -5.83 -11.29
N ILE A 100 6.10 -5.28 -11.85
CA ILE A 100 4.77 -5.92 -11.86
C ILE A 100 4.83 -7.25 -12.61
N GLU A 101 5.56 -7.33 -13.71
CA GLU A 101 5.73 -8.58 -14.46
C GLU A 101 6.48 -9.65 -13.69
N ARG A 102 7.54 -9.27 -12.97
CA ARG A 102 8.40 -10.17 -12.19
C ARG A 102 7.85 -10.54 -10.82
N ALA A 103 6.82 -9.86 -10.35
CA ALA A 103 6.24 -10.06 -9.03
C ALA A 103 5.61 -11.44 -8.87
N SER A 104 5.88 -12.10 -7.74
CA SER A 104 5.22 -13.35 -7.33
C SER A 104 3.75 -13.12 -6.94
N GLY A 105 3.46 -11.94 -6.37
CA GLY A 105 2.12 -11.50 -6.02
C GLY A 105 2.10 -10.03 -5.61
N ILE A 106 0.90 -9.46 -5.62
CA ILE A 106 0.68 -8.04 -5.36
C ILE A 106 -0.31 -7.87 -4.21
N ILE A 107 -0.02 -7.00 -3.26
CA ILE A 107 -0.89 -6.66 -2.14
C ILE A 107 -1.41 -5.25 -2.35
N VAL A 108 -2.73 -5.07 -2.38
CA VAL A 108 -3.37 -3.75 -2.43
C VAL A 108 -4.10 -3.52 -1.11
N ALA A 109 -3.44 -2.82 -0.18
CA ALA A 109 -3.98 -2.43 1.11
C ALA A 109 -4.52 -0.99 1.02
N ALA A 110 -5.75 -0.82 0.55
CA ALA A 110 -6.27 0.48 0.19
C ALA A 110 -7.76 0.66 0.56
N ASP A 111 -8.08 1.83 1.13
CA ASP A 111 -9.45 2.29 1.40
C ASP A 111 -9.89 3.38 0.41
N LYS A 112 -9.06 3.72 -0.58
CA LYS A 112 -9.39 4.58 -1.72
C LYS A 112 -9.06 3.89 -3.02
N GLN A 113 -9.60 4.39 -4.12
CA GLN A 113 -9.31 3.86 -5.44
C GLN A 113 -7.83 4.07 -5.80
N VAL A 114 -7.19 3.02 -6.30
CA VAL A 114 -5.84 3.00 -6.85
C VAL A 114 -5.91 2.53 -8.31
N GLU A 115 -4.84 2.79 -9.08
CA GLU A 115 -4.76 2.39 -10.49
C GLU A 115 -4.63 0.86 -10.61
N MET A 116 -5.77 0.18 -10.60
CA MET A 116 -5.82 -1.30 -10.63
C MET A 116 -5.58 -1.88 -12.02
N GLU A 117 -5.77 -1.09 -13.09
CA GLU A 117 -5.65 -1.53 -14.49
C GLU A 117 -4.28 -2.16 -14.78
N ARG A 118 -3.22 -1.61 -14.21
CA ARG A 118 -1.85 -2.09 -14.36
C ARG A 118 -1.58 -3.47 -13.74
N PHE A 119 -2.48 -3.96 -12.91
CA PHE A 119 -2.38 -5.28 -12.26
C PHE A 119 -3.24 -6.35 -12.95
N ASN A 120 -3.78 -6.05 -14.14
CA ASN A 120 -4.62 -6.98 -14.89
C ASN A 120 -3.88 -8.29 -15.19
N GLY A 121 -4.51 -9.42 -14.90
CA GLY A 121 -3.93 -10.75 -15.10
C GLY A 121 -2.92 -11.18 -14.02
N LYS A 122 -2.66 -10.35 -13.00
CA LYS A 122 -1.75 -10.66 -11.89
C LYS A 122 -2.50 -11.18 -10.67
N LYS A 123 -1.78 -11.89 -9.80
CA LYS A 123 -2.29 -12.35 -8.51
C LYS A 123 -2.31 -11.17 -7.54
N VAL A 124 -3.50 -10.73 -7.12
CA VAL A 124 -3.67 -9.53 -6.31
C VAL A 124 -4.51 -9.83 -5.07
N VAL A 125 -3.96 -9.55 -3.90
CA VAL A 125 -4.68 -9.56 -2.62
C VAL A 125 -5.19 -8.15 -2.35
N ILE A 126 -6.51 -7.95 -2.35
CA ILE A 126 -7.13 -6.64 -2.09
C ILE A 126 -7.73 -6.63 -0.70
N VAL A 127 -7.26 -5.72 0.14
CA VAL A 127 -7.68 -5.59 1.53
C VAL A 127 -7.79 -4.13 1.96
N PRO A 128 -8.57 -3.82 3.02
CA PRO A 128 -8.51 -2.50 3.65
C PRO A 128 -7.11 -2.19 4.21
N VAL A 129 -6.72 -0.91 4.22
CA VAL A 129 -5.38 -0.47 4.68
C VAL A 129 -5.05 -0.95 6.09
N VAL A 130 -6.05 -1.06 6.97
CA VAL A 130 -5.90 -1.54 8.35
C VAL A 130 -5.41 -3.00 8.41
N GLN A 131 -5.75 -3.82 7.43
CA GLN A 131 -5.24 -5.20 7.39
C GLN A 131 -3.75 -5.24 7.03
N GLY A 132 -3.28 -4.33 6.19
CA GLY A 132 -1.85 -4.16 5.93
C GLY A 132 -1.04 -3.84 7.19
N ILE A 133 -1.66 -3.14 8.16
CA ILE A 133 -1.04 -2.86 9.46
C ILE A 133 -1.10 -4.07 10.41
N LYS A 134 -2.27 -4.71 10.51
CA LYS A 134 -2.54 -5.74 11.53
C LYS A 134 -2.06 -7.14 11.15
N LYS A 135 -2.05 -7.47 9.85
CA LYS A 135 -1.82 -8.83 9.34
C LYS A 135 -0.82 -8.86 8.17
N PRO A 136 0.32 -8.18 8.27
CA PRO A 136 1.26 -8.11 7.15
C PRO A 136 1.81 -9.49 6.78
N GLU A 137 2.04 -10.38 7.74
CA GLU A 137 2.54 -11.73 7.51
C GLU A 137 1.57 -12.59 6.69
N GLU A 138 0.28 -12.59 7.05
CA GLU A 138 -0.73 -13.33 6.31
C GLU A 138 -0.81 -12.86 4.85
N LEU A 139 -0.76 -11.55 4.63
CA LEU A 139 -0.84 -10.96 3.30
C LEU A 139 0.39 -11.29 2.43
N ILE A 140 1.59 -11.25 3.02
CA ILE A 140 2.82 -11.63 2.32
C ILE A 140 2.79 -13.11 1.94
N ASN A 141 2.37 -13.98 2.86
CA ASN A 141 2.23 -15.41 2.58
C ASN A 141 1.21 -15.70 1.48
N GLN A 142 0.04 -15.04 1.51
CA GLN A 142 -0.97 -15.18 0.45
C GLN A 142 -0.44 -14.73 -0.92
N ALA A 143 0.33 -13.65 -0.96
CA ALA A 143 0.94 -13.16 -2.19
C ALA A 143 2.01 -14.13 -2.73
N LEU A 144 2.83 -14.73 -1.87
CA LEU A 144 3.89 -15.67 -2.25
C LEU A 144 3.34 -17.04 -2.65
N ASN A 145 2.42 -17.60 -1.87
CA ASN A 145 1.90 -18.96 -2.08
C ASN A 145 0.93 -19.06 -3.26
N GLY A 146 0.59 -17.93 -3.88
CA GLY A 146 -0.30 -17.89 -5.02
C GLY A 146 -1.78 -18.12 -4.70
N GLU A 147 -2.15 -18.02 -3.43
CA GLU A 147 -3.55 -18.07 -2.98
C GLU A 147 -4.35 -16.81 -3.35
N ALA A 148 -3.63 -15.76 -3.76
CA ALA A 148 -4.23 -14.52 -4.26
C ALA A 148 -5.01 -14.78 -5.56
N PRO A 149 -6.25 -14.27 -5.68
CA PRO A 149 -7.03 -14.39 -6.89
C PRO A 149 -6.38 -13.61 -8.05
N ILE A 150 -6.52 -14.14 -9.27
CA ILE A 150 -6.08 -13.41 -10.46
C ILE A 150 -7.03 -12.23 -10.66
N TYR A 151 -6.47 -11.03 -10.67
CA TYR A 151 -7.24 -9.82 -10.91
C TYR A 151 -7.48 -9.65 -12.41
N ASN A 152 -8.74 -9.69 -12.80
CA ASN A 152 -9.17 -9.40 -14.17
C ASN A 152 -9.87 -8.04 -14.19
N HIS A 153 -9.25 -7.07 -14.82
CA HIS A 153 -9.85 -5.76 -15.02
C HIS A 153 -10.89 -5.86 -16.14
N THR A 154 -12.14 -6.19 -15.78
CA THR A 154 -13.29 -5.96 -16.67
C THR A 154 -13.64 -4.49 -16.54
N GLY A 155 -13.28 -3.69 -17.56
CA GLY A 155 -13.51 -2.25 -17.59
C GLY A 155 -14.97 -1.90 -17.24
N GLY A 156 -15.18 -1.44 -16.01
CA GLY A 156 -16.48 -1.12 -15.45
C GLY A 156 -16.40 -1.10 -13.94
N SER A 157 -16.40 0.09 -13.39
CA SER A 157 -16.47 0.39 -11.97
C SER A 157 -17.54 -0.45 -11.27
N LYS A 158 -17.18 -1.56 -10.64
CA LYS A 158 -17.99 -2.22 -9.61
C LYS A 158 -17.08 -2.64 -8.48
N SER A 159 -17.06 -1.82 -7.43
CA SER A 159 -16.62 -2.20 -6.11
C SER A 159 -17.48 -3.37 -5.63
N THR A 160 -16.99 -4.59 -5.74
CA THR A 160 -17.55 -5.74 -5.04
C THR A 160 -16.86 -5.88 -3.69
N THR A 161 -17.24 -5.05 -2.75
CA THR A 161 -17.22 -5.45 -1.34
C THR A 161 -18.33 -6.49 -1.19
N THR A 162 -17.97 -7.76 -1.26
CA THR A 162 -18.86 -8.84 -0.84
C THR A 162 -18.89 -8.85 0.68
N SER A 163 -19.61 -7.92 1.25
CA SER A 163 -20.17 -8.04 2.58
C SER A 163 -21.60 -8.54 2.37
N GLU A 164 -21.90 -9.75 2.86
CA GLU A 164 -23.22 -10.34 2.91
C GLU A 164 -24.20 -9.45 3.70
N ARG A 165 -24.75 -8.43 3.04
CA ARG A 165 -25.87 -7.60 3.52
C ARG A 165 -26.92 -7.45 2.45
N THR A 166 -27.10 -8.45 1.59
CA THR A 166 -28.00 -8.39 0.43
C THR A 166 -29.44 -8.81 0.70
N GLY A 167 -29.79 -9.19 1.92
CA GLY A 167 -31.17 -9.60 2.24
C GLY A 167 -32.16 -8.43 2.39
N PHE A 168 -31.79 -7.42 3.14
CA PHE A 168 -32.74 -6.38 3.59
C PHE A 168 -33.14 -5.39 2.50
N TYR A 169 -32.18 -4.87 1.74
CA TYR A 169 -32.48 -3.91 0.67
C TYR A 169 -33.24 -4.48 -0.52
N LYS A 170 -33.00 -5.77 -0.85
CA LYS A 170 -33.69 -6.42 -1.95
C LYS A 170 -35.18 -6.66 -1.62
N HIS A 171 -35.48 -6.97 -0.35
CA HIS A 171 -36.86 -7.10 0.12
C HIS A 171 -37.56 -5.76 0.26
N LEU A 172 -36.86 -4.71 0.66
CA LEU A 172 -37.42 -3.36 0.78
C LEU A 172 -37.83 -2.79 -0.59
N MET A 173 -36.94 -2.90 -1.57
CA MET A 173 -37.21 -2.41 -2.95
C MET A 173 -38.29 -3.23 -3.65
N SER A 174 -38.38 -4.52 -3.42
CA SER A 174 -39.46 -5.35 -3.97
C SER A 174 -40.83 -5.02 -3.33
N GLY A 175 -40.85 -4.64 -2.05
CA GLY A 175 -42.07 -4.22 -1.36
C GLY A 175 -42.64 -2.89 -1.88
N ILE A 176 -41.79 -1.92 -2.17
CA ILE A 176 -42.21 -0.59 -2.64
C ILE A 176 -42.69 -0.63 -4.10
N SER A 177 -42.12 -1.45 -4.96
CA SER A 177 -42.54 -1.59 -6.35
C SER A 177 -43.93 -2.20 -6.50
N ASN A 178 -44.38 -3.02 -5.55
CA ASN A 178 -45.70 -3.63 -5.59
C ASN A 178 -46.83 -2.73 -5.04
N MET A 179 -46.52 -1.58 -4.43
CA MET A 179 -47.52 -0.66 -3.89
C MET A 179 -47.89 0.52 -4.79
N LEU A 180 -47.18 0.68 -5.91
CA LEU A 180 -47.37 1.80 -6.85
C LEU A 180 -48.54 1.71 -7.85
N PRO A 181 -49.27 0.58 -8.09
CA PRO A 181 -50.38 0.58 -9.04
C PRO A 181 -51.74 1.00 -8.48
N PHE A 182 -51.83 1.54 -7.26
CA PHE A 182 -53.14 1.85 -6.66
C PHE A 182 -53.44 3.36 -6.50
N ILE A 183 -52.87 4.21 -7.34
CA ILE A 183 -53.29 5.62 -7.43
C ILE A 183 -53.70 5.92 -8.89
N VAL A 184 -54.94 5.62 -9.19
CA VAL A 184 -55.75 6.24 -10.27
C VAL A 184 -56.99 6.80 -9.65
#